data_23b0e1c644c7e3b0a6a47250fc5ded86
#
_entry.id   23b0e1c644c7e3b0a6a47250fc5ded86
#
_cell.length_a   1.000
_cell.length_b   1.000
_cell.length_c   1.000
_cell.angle_alpha   90.00
_cell.angle_beta   90.00
_cell.angle_gamma   90.00
#
_symmetry.space_group_name_H-M   'P 1'
#
loop_
_entity.id
_entity.type
_entity.pdbx_description
1 polymer ?
#
loop_
_entity_poly.entity_id
_entity_poly.type
_entity_poly.pdbx_seq_one_letter_code
_entity_poly.pdbx_strand_id
1 'polypeptide(L)'
;MPTPEQQRLVDAMSAALAEDAAVEAAWLAGSLGRGGGDAFSDVDVLALCADGAWEAASARWQAGVGRIGEPVLVMPLYGGRVVNVVTAGWERFDVTFVTAADLGRYDAAQLTPLFNRAGREPPRREPAPYRPSPQAITAMVTEYLRVIGLSPVAFGRGEHLVTLSGVELLRGMTLNLLLEANGVSPEARGGALRRNPFLTAGQRAALEAIPPVSADPASLLAANRALTAIFLPAARDLAAAIGAEWPTALEAATRRRLESFFGEPWPELGG
;
A
#
# COMPACT_ATOMS: atom_id res chain seq x y z
N MET A 1 -9.66 -6.74 -17.86
CA MET A 1 -8.91 -7.70 -18.70
C MET A 1 -7.54 -7.10 -19.02
N PRO A 2 -6.47 -7.89 -19.11
CA PRO A 2 -5.16 -7.40 -19.51
C PRO A 2 -5.21 -6.67 -20.86
N THR A 3 -4.34 -5.68 -21.06
CA THR A 3 -4.10 -5.11 -22.40
C THR A 3 -3.38 -6.15 -23.29
N PRO A 4 -3.33 -5.95 -24.62
CA PRO A 4 -2.56 -6.84 -25.49
C PRO A 4 -1.10 -6.97 -25.09
N GLU A 5 -0.47 -5.88 -24.63
CA GLU A 5 0.91 -5.86 -24.15
C GLU A 5 1.07 -6.65 -22.85
N GLN A 6 0.16 -6.46 -21.89
CA GLN A 6 0.15 -7.23 -20.65
C GLN A 6 -0.09 -8.72 -20.93
N GLN A 7 -1.00 -9.07 -21.85
CA GLN A 7 -1.24 -10.46 -22.21
C GLN A 7 -0.01 -11.09 -22.84
N ARG A 8 0.69 -10.39 -23.75
CA ARG A 8 1.96 -10.83 -24.32
C ARG A 8 3.00 -11.13 -23.23
N LEU A 9 3.12 -10.26 -22.22
CA LEU A 9 4.01 -10.49 -21.06
C LEU A 9 3.60 -11.73 -20.27
N VAL A 10 2.31 -11.87 -19.96
CA VAL A 10 1.78 -13.03 -19.24
C VAL A 10 2.11 -14.32 -20.00
N ASP A 11 1.89 -14.36 -21.31
CA ASP A 11 2.14 -15.54 -22.13
C ASP A 11 3.65 -15.85 -22.17
N ALA A 12 4.51 -14.85 -22.36
CA ALA A 12 5.95 -15.02 -22.41
C ALA A 12 6.52 -15.48 -21.05
N MET A 13 6.05 -14.91 -19.94
CA MET A 13 6.45 -15.30 -18.59
C MET A 13 5.99 -16.72 -18.27
N SER A 14 4.74 -17.05 -18.62
CA SER A 14 4.18 -18.40 -18.43
C SER A 14 4.99 -19.44 -19.19
N ALA A 15 5.32 -19.17 -20.45
CA ALA A 15 6.13 -20.07 -21.27
C ALA A 15 7.54 -20.27 -20.68
N ALA A 16 8.22 -19.17 -20.33
CA ALA A 16 9.57 -19.23 -19.76
C ALA A 16 9.63 -19.98 -18.43
N LEU A 17 8.64 -19.77 -17.54
CA LEU A 17 8.53 -20.50 -16.27
C LEU A 17 8.19 -21.97 -16.50
N ALA A 18 7.37 -22.28 -17.50
CA ALA A 18 7.02 -23.64 -17.84
C ALA A 18 8.18 -24.44 -18.46
N GLU A 19 9.19 -23.82 -19.03
CA GLU A 19 10.41 -24.50 -19.49
C GLU A 19 11.30 -24.98 -18.33
N ASP A 20 11.21 -24.34 -17.15
CA ASP A 20 11.98 -24.76 -15.98
C ASP A 20 11.28 -25.93 -15.27
N ALA A 21 11.92 -27.10 -15.29
CA ALA A 21 11.38 -28.30 -14.65
C ALA A 21 11.24 -28.17 -13.11
N ALA A 22 11.95 -27.23 -12.50
CA ALA A 22 11.84 -26.95 -11.06
C ALA A 22 10.61 -26.10 -10.72
N VAL A 23 9.96 -25.47 -11.71
CA VAL A 23 8.70 -24.72 -11.51
C VAL A 23 7.53 -25.64 -11.78
N GLU A 24 6.82 -26.00 -10.74
CA GLU A 24 5.71 -26.98 -10.77
C GLU A 24 4.37 -26.37 -11.18
N ALA A 25 4.16 -25.10 -10.82
CA ALA A 25 2.95 -24.37 -11.17
C ALA A 25 3.20 -22.85 -11.20
N ALA A 26 2.36 -22.11 -11.91
CA ALA A 26 2.36 -20.66 -11.89
C ALA A 26 0.94 -20.09 -11.97
N TRP A 27 0.75 -18.95 -11.34
CA TRP A 27 -0.50 -18.19 -11.35
C TRP A 27 -0.21 -16.72 -11.62
N LEU A 28 -1.08 -16.09 -12.40
CA LEU A 28 -1.15 -14.65 -12.46
C LEU A 28 -1.70 -14.15 -11.12
N ALA A 29 -1.01 -13.21 -10.51
CA ALA A 29 -1.30 -12.66 -9.20
C ALA A 29 -1.63 -11.16 -9.28
N GLY A 30 -1.52 -10.45 -8.17
CA GLY A 30 -1.68 -9.01 -8.13
C GLY A 30 -3.04 -8.52 -8.61
N SER A 31 -3.07 -7.34 -9.20
CA SER A 31 -4.31 -6.72 -9.67
C SER A 31 -4.91 -7.45 -10.87
N LEU A 32 -4.07 -7.95 -11.77
CA LEU A 32 -4.50 -8.71 -12.95
C LEU A 32 -5.05 -10.09 -12.55
N GLY A 33 -4.39 -10.79 -11.62
CA GLY A 33 -4.83 -12.10 -11.13
C GLY A 33 -6.21 -12.06 -10.46
N ARG A 34 -6.54 -10.95 -9.81
CA ARG A 34 -7.86 -10.71 -9.21
C ARG A 34 -8.92 -10.20 -10.19
N GLY A 35 -8.58 -9.99 -11.45
CA GLY A 35 -9.48 -9.40 -12.45
C GLY A 35 -9.75 -7.90 -12.28
N GLY A 36 -9.04 -7.23 -11.37
CA GLY A 36 -9.16 -5.80 -11.06
C GLY A 36 -8.08 -4.92 -11.68
N GLY A 37 -7.23 -5.47 -12.54
CA GLY A 37 -6.16 -4.73 -13.22
C GLY A 37 -6.67 -3.76 -14.28
N ASP A 38 -5.83 -2.78 -14.60
CA ASP A 38 -6.02 -1.77 -15.64
C ASP A 38 -4.78 -1.68 -16.54
N ALA A 39 -4.80 -0.76 -17.50
CA ALA A 39 -3.69 -0.58 -18.45
C ALA A 39 -2.37 -0.13 -17.81
N PHE A 40 -2.39 0.32 -16.56
CA PHE A 40 -1.21 0.77 -15.82
C PHE A 40 -0.69 -0.28 -14.81
N SER A 41 -1.39 -1.41 -14.71
CA SER A 41 -1.00 -2.50 -13.82
C SER A 41 0.25 -3.21 -14.34
N ASP A 42 1.13 -3.59 -13.43
CA ASP A 42 2.21 -4.55 -13.66
C ASP A 42 1.68 -5.98 -13.80
N VAL A 43 2.54 -6.87 -14.24
CA VAL A 43 2.24 -8.30 -14.34
C VAL A 43 2.93 -9.04 -13.20
N ASP A 44 2.16 -9.47 -12.22
CA ASP A 44 2.64 -10.25 -11.08
C ASP A 44 2.42 -11.75 -11.35
N VAL A 45 3.45 -12.56 -11.18
CA VAL A 45 3.35 -14.01 -11.28
C VAL A 45 3.83 -14.68 -9.99
N LEU A 46 3.04 -15.61 -9.48
CA LEU A 46 3.41 -16.52 -8.40
C LEU A 46 3.89 -17.83 -9.02
N ALA A 47 5.12 -18.24 -8.76
CA ALA A 47 5.74 -19.47 -9.27
C ALA A 47 6.01 -20.45 -8.13
N LEU A 48 5.33 -21.60 -8.12
CA LEU A 48 5.57 -22.69 -7.19
C LEU A 48 6.75 -23.52 -7.66
N CYS A 49 7.75 -23.65 -6.82
CA CYS A 49 8.93 -24.46 -7.07
C CYS A 49 8.89 -25.77 -6.28
N ALA A 50 9.53 -26.80 -6.83
CA ALA A 50 9.86 -28.01 -6.11
C ALA A 50 10.66 -27.68 -4.84
N ASP A 51 10.55 -28.52 -3.80
CA ASP A 51 11.20 -28.28 -2.52
C ASP A 51 12.72 -28.14 -2.68
N GLY A 52 13.27 -27.06 -2.10
CA GLY A 52 14.69 -26.73 -2.15
C GLY A 52 15.20 -26.19 -3.50
N ALA A 53 14.32 -25.95 -4.49
CA ALA A 53 14.74 -25.57 -5.84
C ALA A 53 14.50 -24.08 -6.17
N TRP A 54 13.84 -23.34 -5.29
CA TRP A 54 13.40 -21.95 -5.61
C TRP A 54 14.59 -20.98 -5.85
N GLU A 55 15.71 -21.09 -5.09
CA GLU A 55 16.88 -20.23 -5.31
C GLU A 55 17.48 -20.44 -6.71
N ALA A 56 17.62 -21.70 -7.11
CA ALA A 56 18.15 -22.02 -8.43
C ALA A 56 17.18 -21.63 -9.56
N ALA A 57 15.88 -21.77 -9.36
CA ALA A 57 14.86 -21.32 -10.31
C ALA A 57 14.88 -19.79 -10.45
N SER A 58 14.94 -19.06 -9.34
CA SER A 58 15.08 -17.60 -9.34
C SER A 58 16.34 -17.13 -10.07
N ALA A 59 17.48 -17.78 -9.82
CA ALA A 59 18.74 -17.44 -10.51
C ALA A 59 18.65 -17.68 -12.03
N ARG A 60 18.03 -18.80 -12.47
CA ARG A 60 17.82 -19.07 -13.90
C ARG A 60 16.84 -18.07 -14.54
N TRP A 61 15.76 -17.73 -13.81
CA TRP A 61 14.84 -16.68 -14.25
C TRP A 61 15.56 -15.36 -14.49
N GLN A 62 16.37 -14.89 -13.52
CA GLN A 62 17.13 -13.64 -13.65
C GLN A 62 18.08 -13.67 -14.86
N ALA A 63 18.76 -14.80 -15.09
CA ALA A 63 19.64 -14.97 -16.25
C ALA A 63 18.89 -15.02 -17.59
N GLY A 64 17.64 -15.51 -17.57
CA GLY A 64 16.82 -15.71 -18.78
C GLY A 64 15.84 -14.58 -19.10
N VAL A 65 15.72 -13.56 -18.24
CA VAL A 65 14.68 -12.53 -18.36
C VAL A 65 14.74 -11.74 -19.68
N GLY A 66 15.91 -11.64 -20.30
CA GLY A 66 16.08 -11.00 -21.63
C GLY A 66 15.25 -11.63 -22.76
N ARG A 67 14.72 -12.85 -22.56
CA ARG A 67 13.79 -13.49 -23.50
C ARG A 67 12.36 -12.94 -23.40
N ILE A 68 12.01 -12.30 -22.29
CA ILE A 68 10.69 -11.70 -22.07
C ILE A 68 10.63 -10.29 -22.70
N GLY A 69 11.72 -9.54 -22.56
CA GLY A 69 11.90 -8.20 -23.08
C GLY A 69 13.32 -7.73 -22.87
N GLU A 70 13.67 -6.52 -23.29
CA GLU A 70 14.97 -5.91 -23.04
C GLU A 70 15.02 -5.34 -21.60
N PRO A 71 15.60 -6.04 -20.59
CA PRO A 71 15.58 -5.57 -19.23
C PRO A 71 16.57 -4.41 -19.02
N VAL A 72 16.09 -3.32 -18.43
CA VAL A 72 16.96 -2.22 -17.96
C VAL A 72 17.09 -2.25 -16.43
N LEU A 73 16.24 -2.98 -15.74
CA LEU A 73 16.35 -3.28 -14.32
C LEU A 73 15.95 -4.73 -14.06
N VAL A 74 16.79 -5.45 -13.33
CA VAL A 74 16.49 -6.74 -12.73
C VAL A 74 16.86 -6.64 -11.25
N MET A 75 15.89 -6.62 -10.37
CA MET A 75 16.08 -6.36 -8.94
C MET A 75 15.56 -7.53 -8.10
N PRO A 76 16.44 -8.41 -7.63
CA PRO A 76 16.06 -9.46 -6.69
C PRO A 76 15.82 -8.85 -5.29
N LEU A 77 14.71 -9.20 -4.68
CA LEU A 77 14.30 -8.80 -3.34
C LEU A 77 14.14 -10.05 -2.46
N TYR A 78 14.24 -9.87 -1.14
CA TYR A 78 14.08 -10.94 -0.15
C TYR A 78 14.93 -12.18 -0.46
N GLY A 79 16.20 -11.95 -0.76
CA GLY A 79 17.14 -13.01 -1.13
C GLY A 79 16.86 -13.66 -2.49
N GLY A 80 16.16 -13.00 -3.39
CA GLY A 80 15.78 -13.50 -4.71
C GLY A 80 14.40 -14.18 -4.75
N ARG A 81 13.64 -14.16 -3.65
CA ARG A 81 12.27 -14.68 -3.60
C ARG A 81 11.32 -13.90 -4.50
N VAL A 82 11.56 -12.62 -4.66
CA VAL A 82 10.82 -11.75 -5.59
C VAL A 82 11.83 -11.16 -6.55
N VAL A 83 11.53 -11.20 -7.83
CA VAL A 83 12.37 -10.57 -8.86
C VAL A 83 11.53 -9.55 -9.61
N ASN A 84 11.80 -8.27 -9.35
CA ASN A 84 11.20 -7.17 -10.08
C ASN A 84 11.98 -6.90 -11.36
N VAL A 85 11.28 -6.65 -12.45
CA VAL A 85 11.87 -6.34 -13.75
C VAL A 85 11.20 -5.12 -14.36
N VAL A 86 12.02 -4.24 -14.92
CA VAL A 86 11.59 -3.13 -15.80
C VAL A 86 12.29 -3.29 -17.13
N THR A 87 11.54 -3.21 -18.24
CA THR A 87 12.08 -3.25 -19.59
C THR A 87 12.39 -1.85 -20.13
N ALA A 88 13.13 -1.77 -21.23
CA ALA A 88 13.40 -0.51 -21.94
C ALA A 88 12.09 0.19 -22.38
N GLY A 89 11.01 -0.55 -22.62
CA GLY A 89 9.65 -0.01 -22.88
C GLY A 89 8.87 0.36 -21.64
N TRP A 90 9.48 0.33 -20.42
CA TRP A 90 8.81 0.56 -19.13
C TRP A 90 7.69 -0.43 -18.80
N GLU A 91 7.71 -1.60 -19.42
CA GLU A 91 6.88 -2.70 -18.97
C GLU A 91 7.43 -3.19 -17.62
N ARG A 92 6.54 -3.47 -16.68
CA ARG A 92 6.90 -3.91 -15.32
C ARG A 92 6.29 -5.27 -15.06
N PHE A 93 7.09 -6.18 -14.57
CA PHE A 93 6.63 -7.50 -14.16
C PHE A 93 7.47 -8.09 -13.02
N ASP A 94 6.82 -8.88 -12.20
CA ASP A 94 7.41 -9.47 -11.01
C ASP A 94 7.15 -10.97 -10.99
N VAL A 95 8.13 -11.74 -10.54
CA VAL A 95 7.94 -13.16 -10.20
C VAL A 95 8.25 -13.39 -8.74
N THR A 96 7.29 -13.97 -8.04
CA THR A 96 7.46 -14.43 -6.66
C THR A 96 7.63 -15.92 -6.65
N PHE A 97 8.80 -16.41 -6.21
CA PHE A 97 9.11 -17.83 -6.10
C PHE A 97 8.71 -18.35 -4.72
N VAL A 98 7.88 -19.39 -4.69
CA VAL A 98 7.35 -19.97 -3.46
C VAL A 98 7.54 -21.48 -3.44
N THR A 99 7.47 -22.06 -2.25
CA THR A 99 7.44 -23.51 -2.03
C THR A 99 6.04 -23.98 -1.64
N ALA A 100 5.81 -25.28 -1.59
CA ALA A 100 4.53 -25.83 -1.15
C ALA A 100 4.12 -25.36 0.26
N ALA A 101 5.08 -25.14 1.17
CA ALA A 101 4.83 -24.62 2.51
C ALA A 101 4.31 -23.18 2.51
N ASP A 102 4.62 -22.39 1.46
CA ASP A 102 4.20 -21.00 1.36
C ASP A 102 2.77 -20.86 0.80
N LEU A 103 2.23 -21.87 0.11
CA LEU A 103 0.92 -21.79 -0.56
C LEU A 103 -0.22 -21.42 0.39
N GLY A 104 -0.14 -21.82 1.64
CA GLY A 104 -1.11 -21.46 2.67
C GLY A 104 -1.24 -19.95 2.94
N ARG A 105 -0.31 -19.12 2.47
CA ARG A 105 -0.35 -17.64 2.62
C ARG A 105 -1.17 -16.97 1.52
N TYR A 106 -1.45 -17.68 0.44
CA TYR A 106 -2.17 -17.16 -0.71
C TYR A 106 -3.62 -17.65 -0.72
N ASP A 107 -4.47 -16.97 -1.47
CA ASP A 107 -5.87 -17.35 -1.67
C ASP A 107 -6.09 -17.62 -3.15
N ALA A 108 -6.57 -18.83 -3.47
CA ALA A 108 -6.88 -19.21 -4.85
C ALA A 108 -7.88 -18.26 -5.54
N ALA A 109 -8.76 -17.61 -4.77
CA ALA A 109 -9.70 -16.61 -5.30
C ALA A 109 -9.02 -15.33 -5.80
N GLN A 110 -7.76 -15.09 -5.43
CA GLN A 110 -6.96 -13.91 -5.82
C GLN A 110 -5.98 -14.21 -6.96
N LEU A 111 -6.02 -15.42 -7.51
CA LEU A 111 -5.04 -15.93 -8.46
C LEU A 111 -5.75 -16.49 -9.71
N THR A 112 -5.16 -16.28 -10.88
CA THR A 112 -5.60 -16.90 -12.13
C THR A 112 -4.56 -17.93 -12.57
N PRO A 113 -4.90 -19.22 -12.71
CA PRO A 113 -3.94 -20.24 -13.09
C PRO A 113 -3.33 -19.98 -14.47
N LEU A 114 -2.01 -20.12 -14.61
CA LEU A 114 -1.29 -20.13 -15.86
C LEU A 114 -0.97 -21.58 -16.28
N PHE A 115 -0.34 -22.33 -15.40
CA PHE A 115 -0.18 -23.79 -15.50
C PHE A 115 -0.03 -24.40 -14.11
N ASN A 116 -0.32 -25.72 -13.99
CA ASN A 116 -0.19 -26.46 -12.73
C ASN A 116 0.07 -27.95 -12.99
N ARG A 117 1.34 -28.35 -12.96
CA ARG A 117 1.78 -29.72 -13.19
C ARG A 117 1.68 -30.58 -11.93
N ALA A 118 1.87 -29.94 -10.77
CA ALA A 118 1.86 -30.62 -9.49
C ALA A 118 0.44 -30.92 -8.97
N GLY A 119 -0.58 -30.31 -9.55
CA GLY A 119 -1.95 -30.40 -9.03
C GLY A 119 -2.14 -29.80 -7.63
N ARG A 120 -1.20 -28.94 -7.19
CA ARG A 120 -1.25 -28.27 -5.89
C ARG A 120 -1.83 -26.88 -6.09
N GLU A 121 -2.79 -26.50 -5.25
CA GLU A 121 -3.42 -25.20 -5.32
C GLU A 121 -3.35 -24.51 -3.96
N PRO A 122 -3.26 -23.17 -3.94
CA PRO A 122 -3.50 -22.40 -2.72
C PRO A 122 -4.91 -22.68 -2.19
N PRO A 123 -5.13 -22.59 -0.87
CA PRO A 123 -6.46 -22.73 -0.31
C PRO A 123 -7.39 -21.63 -0.84
N ARG A 124 -8.65 -21.97 -1.06
CA ARG A 124 -9.69 -20.97 -1.31
C ARG A 124 -10.23 -20.50 0.03
N ARG A 125 -10.17 -19.20 0.27
CA ARG A 125 -10.65 -18.59 1.51
C ARG A 125 -12.01 -17.95 1.28
N GLU A 126 -12.87 -18.05 2.28
CA GLU A 126 -14.08 -17.24 2.31
C GLU A 126 -13.70 -15.79 2.64
N PRO A 127 -14.22 -14.79 1.89
CA PRO A 127 -13.97 -13.39 2.21
C PRO A 127 -14.53 -13.08 3.60
N ALA A 128 -13.65 -12.83 4.55
CA ALA A 128 -14.06 -12.29 5.84
C ALA A 128 -14.04 -10.76 5.78
N PRO A 129 -15.08 -10.08 6.29
CA PRO A 129 -15.06 -8.63 6.36
C PRO A 129 -13.88 -8.17 7.23
N TYR A 130 -13.04 -7.31 6.65
CA TYR A 130 -11.94 -6.72 7.40
C TYR A 130 -12.47 -5.83 8.51
N ARG A 131 -11.88 -5.93 9.68
CA ARG A 131 -12.15 -5.06 10.82
C ARG A 131 -10.83 -4.48 11.32
N PRO A 132 -10.72 -3.15 11.42
CA PRO A 132 -9.55 -2.51 12.00
C PRO A 132 -9.32 -2.97 13.45
N SER A 133 -8.05 -3.12 13.82
CA SER A 133 -7.70 -3.40 15.22
C SER A 133 -7.89 -2.15 16.09
N PRO A 134 -8.64 -2.21 17.21
CA PRO A 134 -8.77 -1.08 18.13
C PRO A 134 -7.41 -0.53 18.58
N GLN A 135 -6.45 -1.41 18.90
CA GLN A 135 -5.11 -1.02 19.32
C GLN A 135 -4.34 -0.30 18.20
N ALA A 136 -4.48 -0.74 16.95
CA ALA A 136 -3.83 -0.10 15.81
C ALA A 136 -4.41 1.30 15.57
N ILE A 137 -5.73 1.50 15.73
CA ILE A 137 -6.36 2.82 15.59
C ILE A 137 -5.93 3.74 16.72
N THR A 138 -5.93 3.27 17.99
CA THR A 138 -5.38 4.04 19.11
C THR A 138 -3.93 4.49 18.85
N ALA A 139 -3.08 3.59 18.37
CA ALA A 139 -1.69 3.90 18.03
C ALA A 139 -1.58 4.93 16.90
N MET A 140 -2.41 4.80 15.85
CA MET A 140 -2.46 5.75 14.73
C MET A 140 -2.88 7.15 15.16
N VAL A 141 -3.91 7.27 15.99
CA VAL A 141 -4.36 8.55 16.56
C VAL A 141 -3.28 9.15 17.46
N THR A 142 -2.67 8.34 18.32
CA THR A 142 -1.57 8.77 19.19
C THR A 142 -0.40 9.33 18.39
N GLU A 143 0.01 8.64 17.33
CA GLU A 143 1.10 9.08 16.47
C GLU A 143 0.74 10.34 15.69
N TYR A 144 -0.48 10.44 15.17
CA TYR A 144 -0.95 11.66 14.50
C TYR A 144 -0.87 12.87 15.43
N LEU A 145 -1.39 12.76 16.65
CA LEU A 145 -1.35 13.82 17.66
C LEU A 145 0.08 14.18 18.04
N ARG A 146 0.96 13.18 18.16
CA ARG A 146 2.39 13.41 18.45
C ARG A 146 3.06 14.17 17.32
N VAL A 147 2.83 13.79 16.06
CA VAL A 147 3.45 14.42 14.88
C VAL A 147 2.97 15.85 14.73
N ILE A 148 1.65 16.10 14.77
CA ILE A 148 1.13 17.47 14.64
C ILE A 148 1.55 18.35 15.83
N GLY A 149 1.66 17.78 17.04
CA GLY A 149 2.13 18.46 18.24
C GLY A 149 3.60 18.88 18.20
N LEU A 150 4.40 18.34 17.27
CA LEU A 150 5.78 18.76 17.00
C LEU A 150 5.87 19.96 16.04
N SER A 151 4.79 20.32 15.33
CA SER A 151 4.79 21.45 14.42
C SER A 151 5.34 22.76 15.02
N PRO A 152 4.98 23.17 16.26
CA PRO A 152 5.56 24.36 16.90
C PRO A 152 7.10 24.33 16.99
N VAL A 153 7.69 23.15 17.12
CA VAL A 153 9.17 23.02 17.21
C VAL A 153 9.80 23.33 15.86
N ALA A 154 9.28 22.77 14.79
CA ALA A 154 9.80 22.98 13.43
C ALA A 154 9.53 24.42 12.98
N PHE A 155 8.33 24.94 13.20
CA PHE A 155 7.98 26.33 12.89
C PHE A 155 8.85 27.33 13.68
N GLY A 156 9.02 27.12 14.97
CA GLY A 156 9.82 28.00 15.84
C GLY A 156 11.32 28.01 15.49
N ARG A 157 11.80 26.98 14.81
CA ARG A 157 13.19 26.89 14.32
C ARG A 157 13.34 27.37 12.87
N GLY A 158 12.25 27.73 12.18
CA GLY A 158 12.28 28.03 10.76
C GLY A 158 12.53 26.83 9.85
N GLU A 159 12.34 25.60 10.36
CA GLU A 159 12.60 24.34 9.63
C GLU A 159 11.41 23.99 8.73
N HIS A 160 11.14 24.85 7.73
CA HIS A 160 9.98 24.74 6.87
C HIS A 160 10.03 23.50 5.96
N LEU A 161 11.22 23.06 5.55
CA LEU A 161 11.37 21.81 4.77
C LEU A 161 11.05 20.58 5.60
N VAL A 162 11.42 20.58 6.88
CA VAL A 162 11.03 19.50 7.82
C VAL A 162 9.53 19.53 8.06
N THR A 163 8.94 20.71 8.19
CA THR A 163 7.49 20.85 8.34
C THR A 163 6.74 20.35 7.09
N LEU A 164 7.26 20.62 5.90
CA LEU A 164 6.70 20.09 4.64
C LEU A 164 6.66 18.56 4.63
N SER A 165 7.76 17.92 5.04
CA SER A 165 7.80 16.45 5.21
C SER A 165 6.80 15.97 6.26
N GLY A 166 6.60 16.74 7.34
CA GLY A 166 5.58 16.47 8.36
C GLY A 166 4.16 16.52 7.80
N VAL A 167 3.84 17.49 6.93
CA VAL A 167 2.54 17.57 6.25
C VAL A 167 2.29 16.34 5.39
N GLU A 168 3.29 15.87 4.64
CA GLU A 168 3.14 14.68 3.82
C GLU A 168 2.97 13.41 4.67
N LEU A 169 3.63 13.32 5.81
CA LEU A 169 3.42 12.24 6.77
C LEU A 169 1.99 12.24 7.30
N LEU A 170 1.46 13.39 7.73
CA LEU A 170 0.09 13.53 8.22
C LEU A 170 -0.93 13.22 7.11
N ARG A 171 -0.67 13.61 5.86
CA ARG A 171 -1.48 13.26 4.69
C ARG A 171 -1.53 11.73 4.52
N GLY A 172 -0.40 11.06 4.58
CA GLY A 172 -0.31 9.61 4.50
C GLY A 172 -1.09 8.91 5.63
N MET A 173 -0.99 9.41 6.86
CA MET A 173 -1.75 8.90 8.00
C MET A 173 -3.26 9.12 7.82
N THR A 174 -3.68 10.29 7.35
CA THR A 174 -5.09 10.60 7.06
C THR A 174 -5.65 9.64 6.02
N LEU A 175 -4.93 9.42 4.92
CA LEU A 175 -5.34 8.49 3.89
C LEU A 175 -5.46 7.06 4.45
N ASN A 176 -4.49 6.59 5.23
CA ASN A 176 -4.54 5.26 5.84
C ASN A 176 -5.71 5.10 6.79
N LEU A 177 -6.00 6.11 7.64
CA LEU A 177 -7.16 6.08 8.52
C LEU A 177 -8.49 5.94 7.73
N LEU A 178 -8.64 6.69 6.63
CA LEU A 178 -9.84 6.60 5.80
C LEU A 178 -10.00 5.21 5.16
N LEU A 179 -8.89 4.56 4.77
CA LEU A 179 -8.92 3.18 4.28
C LEU A 179 -9.34 2.19 5.38
N GLU A 180 -8.85 2.38 6.61
CA GLU A 180 -9.29 1.60 7.79
C GLU A 180 -10.80 1.79 8.03
N ALA A 181 -11.26 3.03 8.02
CA ALA A 181 -12.68 3.36 8.23
C ALA A 181 -13.59 2.77 7.15
N ASN A 182 -13.09 2.64 5.92
CA ASN A 182 -13.82 2.02 4.82
C ASN A 182 -13.71 0.48 4.80
N GLY A 183 -13.07 -0.14 5.80
CA GLY A 183 -12.94 -1.59 5.90
C GLY A 183 -12.04 -2.21 4.82
N VAL A 184 -11.09 -1.44 4.29
CA VAL A 184 -10.15 -1.91 3.27
C VAL A 184 -8.95 -2.56 3.93
N SER A 185 -8.83 -3.89 3.80
CA SER A 185 -7.71 -4.62 4.39
C SER A 185 -6.36 -4.21 3.77
N PRO A 186 -5.25 -4.32 4.52
CA PRO A 186 -3.91 -4.04 3.98
C PRO A 186 -3.61 -4.78 2.67
N GLU A 187 -4.05 -6.03 2.55
CA GLU A 187 -3.87 -6.88 1.37
C GLU A 187 -4.70 -6.39 0.18
N ALA A 188 -5.91 -5.84 0.45
CA ALA A 188 -6.79 -5.32 -0.60
C ALA A 188 -6.32 -3.98 -1.17
N ARG A 189 -5.53 -3.21 -0.39
CA ARG A 189 -5.04 -1.88 -0.81
C ARG A 189 -4.13 -1.93 -2.04
N GLY A 190 -3.51 -3.07 -2.28
CA GLY A 190 -2.54 -3.21 -3.37
C GLY A 190 -1.32 -2.29 -3.18
N GLY A 191 -0.66 -1.94 -4.29
CA GLY A 191 0.46 -1.00 -4.28
C GLY A 191 0.05 0.43 -3.90
N ALA A 192 1.05 1.26 -3.58
CA ALA A 192 0.84 2.65 -3.16
C ALA A 192 0.25 3.56 -4.24
N LEU A 193 0.24 3.12 -5.50
CA LEU A 193 -0.13 3.94 -6.66
C LEU A 193 -1.64 3.98 -6.95
N ARG A 194 -2.48 3.25 -6.18
CA ARG A 194 -3.92 3.19 -6.42
C ARG A 194 -4.69 3.28 -5.11
N ARG A 195 -5.22 4.46 -4.78
CA ARG A 195 -5.97 4.71 -3.54
C ARG A 195 -7.41 5.18 -3.78
N ASN A 196 -7.64 5.94 -4.83
CA ASN A 196 -8.95 6.56 -5.13
C ASN A 196 -10.14 5.57 -5.13
N PRO A 197 -10.03 4.34 -5.66
CA PRO A 197 -11.16 3.41 -5.64
C PRO A 197 -11.62 2.97 -4.25
N PHE A 198 -10.77 3.17 -3.24
CA PHE A 198 -11.05 2.78 -1.86
C PHE A 198 -11.61 3.92 -1.01
N LEU A 199 -11.72 5.13 -1.55
CA LEU A 199 -12.26 6.31 -0.89
C LEU A 199 -13.69 6.57 -1.35
N THR A 200 -14.53 7.07 -0.45
CA THR A 200 -15.82 7.63 -0.84
C THR A 200 -15.62 8.91 -1.65
N ALA A 201 -16.63 9.33 -2.42
CA ALA A 201 -16.56 10.57 -3.18
C ALA A 201 -16.32 11.79 -2.26
N GLY A 202 -16.95 11.83 -1.07
CA GLY A 202 -16.74 12.89 -0.09
C GLY A 202 -15.34 12.93 0.49
N GLN A 203 -14.77 11.76 0.84
CA GLN A 203 -13.40 11.66 1.34
C GLN A 203 -12.39 12.12 0.30
N ARG A 204 -12.58 11.70 -0.95
CA ARG A 204 -11.73 12.13 -2.05
C ARG A 204 -11.81 13.65 -2.26
N ALA A 205 -13.02 14.21 -2.33
CA ALA A 205 -13.22 15.65 -2.48
C ALA A 205 -12.58 16.44 -1.33
N ALA A 206 -12.69 15.95 -0.08
CA ALA A 206 -12.06 16.59 1.08
C ALA A 206 -10.52 16.58 0.98
N LEU A 207 -9.92 15.47 0.54
CA LEU A 207 -8.46 15.38 0.34
C LEU A 207 -7.97 16.24 -0.84
N GLU A 208 -8.74 16.31 -1.92
CA GLU A 208 -8.45 17.15 -3.09
C GLU A 208 -8.59 18.66 -2.80
N ALA A 209 -9.43 19.01 -1.82
CA ALA A 209 -9.63 20.40 -1.37
C ALA A 209 -8.52 20.90 -0.41
N ILE A 210 -7.59 20.05 0.03
CA ILE A 210 -6.46 20.49 0.84
C ILE A 210 -5.65 21.53 0.03
N PRO A 211 -5.34 22.71 0.64
CA PRO A 211 -4.61 23.76 -0.08
C PRO A 211 -3.27 23.25 -0.65
N PRO A 212 -2.79 23.80 -1.76
CA PRO A 212 -1.45 23.52 -2.28
C PRO A 212 -0.39 23.76 -1.21
N VAL A 213 0.56 22.84 -1.10
CA VAL A 213 1.57 22.87 -0.03
C VAL A 213 2.92 23.30 -0.59
N SER A 214 3.49 24.33 0.01
CA SER A 214 4.85 24.81 -0.24
C SER A 214 5.59 24.98 1.09
N ALA A 215 6.90 25.22 1.05
CA ALA A 215 7.70 25.50 2.25
C ALA A 215 7.46 26.92 2.83
N ASP A 216 6.30 27.51 2.55
CA ASP A 216 5.84 28.76 3.15
C ASP A 216 5.06 28.48 4.44
N PRO A 217 5.34 29.21 5.55
CA PRO A 217 4.67 29.00 6.84
C PRO A 217 3.15 29.02 6.80
N ALA A 218 2.54 29.97 6.06
CA ALA A 218 1.09 30.07 5.98
C ALA A 218 0.49 28.88 5.23
N SER A 219 1.13 28.45 4.13
CA SER A 219 0.75 27.26 3.35
C SER A 219 0.83 25.98 4.21
N LEU A 220 1.92 25.80 4.95
CA LEU A 220 2.12 24.64 5.83
C LEU A 220 1.09 24.58 6.96
N LEU A 221 0.80 25.73 7.57
CA LEU A 221 -0.21 25.81 8.63
C LEU A 221 -1.61 25.49 8.10
N ALA A 222 -1.97 26.07 6.95
CA ALA A 222 -3.28 25.81 6.33
C ALA A 222 -3.47 24.32 5.99
N ALA A 223 -2.43 23.67 5.45
CA ALA A 223 -2.48 22.25 5.14
C ALA A 223 -2.60 21.38 6.43
N ASN A 224 -1.83 21.68 7.47
CA ASN A 224 -1.92 20.99 8.75
C ASN A 224 -3.32 21.07 9.36
N ARG A 225 -3.95 22.24 9.29
CA ARG A 225 -5.32 22.48 9.78
C ARG A 225 -6.33 21.68 8.96
N ALA A 226 -6.22 21.74 7.63
CA ALA A 226 -7.12 21.01 6.73
C ALA A 226 -7.03 19.49 6.93
N LEU A 227 -5.81 18.94 7.06
CA LEU A 227 -5.60 17.52 7.36
C LEU A 227 -6.19 17.13 8.71
N THR A 228 -6.00 17.97 9.74
CA THR A 228 -6.56 17.71 11.07
C THR A 228 -8.08 17.69 11.06
N ALA A 229 -8.70 18.61 10.33
CA ALA A 229 -10.16 18.69 10.18
C ALA A 229 -10.76 17.46 9.46
N ILE A 230 -9.97 16.75 8.65
CA ILE A 230 -10.39 15.47 8.03
C ILE A 230 -10.10 14.30 8.96
N PHE A 231 -8.87 14.25 9.52
CA PHE A 231 -8.39 13.08 10.27
C PHE A 231 -9.18 12.84 11.55
N LEU A 232 -9.31 13.88 12.40
CA LEU A 232 -9.78 13.65 13.76
C LEU A 232 -11.27 13.29 13.85
N PRO A 233 -12.20 13.90 13.08
CA PRO A 233 -13.59 13.43 13.07
C PRO A 233 -13.69 11.97 12.61
N ALA A 234 -13.04 11.61 11.50
CA ALA A 234 -13.04 10.26 10.98
C ALA A 234 -12.44 9.24 11.97
N ALA A 235 -11.37 9.65 12.68
CA ALA A 235 -10.74 8.82 13.71
C ALA A 235 -11.66 8.61 14.92
N ARG A 236 -12.40 9.64 15.35
CA ARG A 236 -13.35 9.52 16.47
C ARG A 236 -14.49 8.58 16.13
N ASP A 237 -15.08 8.75 14.94
CA ASP A 237 -16.18 7.90 14.48
C ASP A 237 -15.74 6.44 14.42
N LEU A 238 -14.54 6.20 13.84
CA LEU A 238 -13.99 4.84 13.77
C LEU A 238 -13.69 4.29 15.17
N ALA A 239 -13.02 5.06 16.03
CA ALA A 239 -12.68 4.63 17.38
C ALA A 239 -13.93 4.26 18.19
N ALA A 240 -14.98 5.08 18.12
CA ALA A 240 -16.26 4.80 18.77
C ALA A 240 -16.91 3.53 18.23
N ALA A 241 -16.89 3.34 16.89
CA ALA A 241 -17.52 2.19 16.24
C ALA A 241 -16.86 0.85 16.59
N ILE A 242 -15.54 0.85 16.86
CA ILE A 242 -14.78 -0.39 17.13
C ILE A 242 -14.34 -0.53 18.59
N GLY A 243 -14.66 0.43 19.47
CA GLY A 243 -14.24 0.44 20.88
C GLY A 243 -12.74 0.68 21.08
N ALA A 244 -12.11 1.49 20.22
CA ALA A 244 -10.72 1.88 20.40
C ALA A 244 -10.58 2.95 21.48
N GLU A 245 -9.53 2.85 22.32
CA GLU A 245 -9.23 3.83 23.35
C GLU A 245 -8.78 5.15 22.72
N TRP A 246 -9.40 6.25 23.18
CA TRP A 246 -9.05 7.58 22.70
C TRP A 246 -8.00 8.25 23.60
N PRO A 247 -6.89 8.77 23.06
CA PRO A 247 -5.82 9.38 23.86
C PRO A 247 -6.16 10.81 24.31
N THR A 248 -7.22 10.98 25.11
CA THR A 248 -7.82 12.26 25.50
C THR A 248 -6.80 13.23 26.13
N ALA A 249 -5.94 12.74 27.02
CA ALA A 249 -4.94 13.59 27.67
C ALA A 249 -3.91 14.14 26.69
N LEU A 250 -3.45 13.31 25.75
CA LEU A 250 -2.51 13.73 24.70
C LEU A 250 -3.18 14.73 23.75
N GLU A 251 -4.41 14.46 23.33
CA GLU A 251 -5.16 15.37 22.48
C GLU A 251 -5.30 16.76 23.12
N ALA A 252 -5.75 16.82 24.37
CA ALA A 252 -5.89 18.08 25.09
C ALA A 252 -4.56 18.83 25.22
N ALA A 253 -3.46 18.12 25.49
CA ALA A 253 -2.13 18.72 25.57
C ALA A 253 -1.65 19.25 24.21
N THR A 254 -1.86 18.46 23.14
CA THR A 254 -1.51 18.84 21.77
C THR A 254 -2.28 20.07 21.33
N ARG A 255 -3.59 20.11 21.56
CA ARG A 255 -4.43 21.28 21.25
C ARG A 255 -3.91 22.54 21.94
N ARG A 256 -3.76 22.51 23.26
CA ARG A 256 -3.24 23.68 24.00
C ARG A 256 -1.89 24.17 23.47
N ARG A 257 -1.01 23.25 23.12
CA ARG A 257 0.30 23.59 22.55
C ARG A 257 0.19 24.29 21.21
N LEU A 258 -0.66 23.78 20.31
CA LEU A 258 -0.87 24.36 18.99
C LEU A 258 -1.52 25.74 19.07
N GLU A 259 -2.59 25.86 19.87
CA GLU A 259 -3.31 27.12 20.07
C GLU A 259 -2.40 28.19 20.73
N SER A 260 -1.61 27.80 21.73
CA SER A 260 -0.66 28.70 22.39
C SER A 260 0.44 29.20 21.44
N PHE A 261 0.89 28.38 20.49
CA PHE A 261 1.97 28.75 19.59
C PHE A 261 1.47 29.55 18.37
N PHE A 262 0.34 29.11 17.76
CA PHE A 262 -0.18 29.74 16.55
C PHE A 262 -1.14 30.91 16.84
N GLY A 263 -1.60 31.09 18.08
CA GLY A 263 -2.43 32.23 18.49
C GLY A 263 -3.89 32.15 18.07
N GLU A 264 -4.36 31.00 17.56
CA GLU A 264 -5.72 30.82 17.08
C GLU A 264 -6.26 29.42 17.42
N PRO A 265 -7.60 29.26 17.56
CA PRO A 265 -8.20 27.97 17.84
C PRO A 265 -7.78 26.91 16.84
N TRP A 266 -7.39 25.75 17.33
CA TRP A 266 -7.13 24.61 16.45
C TRP A 266 -8.47 24.00 15.99
N PRO A 267 -8.60 23.47 14.73
CA PRO A 267 -9.86 22.94 14.24
C PRO A 267 -10.51 22.02 15.29
N GLU A 268 -11.75 22.32 15.62
CA GLU A 268 -12.45 21.58 16.66
C GLU A 268 -12.60 20.12 16.24
N LEU A 269 -12.28 19.35 17.21
CA LEU A 269 -12.62 17.96 17.32
C LEU A 269 -14.04 17.96 17.82
N GLY A 270 -14.97 17.78 16.89
CA GLY A 270 -16.40 17.94 17.12
C GLY A 270 -16.85 17.54 18.53
N GLY A 271 -17.58 18.42 19.17
CA GLY A 271 -18.31 18.11 20.35
C GLY A 271 -19.47 17.14 20.06
#